data_10e18dc91359dfa6e7b8a29a75d42eba
#
_entry.id   10e18dc91359dfa6e7b8a29a75d42eba
#
_cell.length_a   1.000
_cell.length_b   1.000
_cell.length_c   1.000
_cell.angle_alpha   90.00
_cell.angle_beta   90.00
_cell.angle_gamma   90.00
#
_symmetry.space_group_name_H-M   'P 1'
#
loop_
_entity.id
_entity.type
_entity.pdbx_description
1 polymer ?
#
loop_
_entity_poly.entity_id
_entity_poly.type
_entity_poly.pdbx_seq_one_letter_code
_entity_poly.pdbx_strand_id
1 'polypeptide(L)'
;MTVQFYSGYETLDVSPSEVLSAAVFDYKQLAGNVTISGLEQVKNSGTEAIINLLEARINVLEKSLMNSLSVSIYSDGTGSSGKEVGGLQLLVADAGTGTVGGINSSTFTFWQNVQTTATSSAFSVANVQSDMNTIYLSLVRGADSPDLVMAGTNAYTAFLGSLQAIQRITSDDMARSGFTSLQYLNSDVVFDSACNTNRMYMLNTDYLRLEVAASRDFVPGEAKMSVNQDA
;
A
#
# COMPACT_ATOMS: atom_id res chain seq x y z
N MET A 1 -13.51 -13.44 25.75
CA MET A 1 -12.90 -14.48 26.62
C MET A 1 -12.22 -13.75 27.75
N THR A 2 -12.65 -13.96 28.98
CA THR A 2 -12.15 -13.23 30.12
C THR A 2 -11.11 -14.10 30.85
N VAL A 3 -9.90 -13.57 31.00
CA VAL A 3 -8.85 -14.22 31.78
C VAL A 3 -8.62 -13.37 33.01
N GLN A 4 -8.80 -13.95 34.20
CA GLN A 4 -8.64 -13.23 35.47
C GLN A 4 -7.94 -14.10 36.50
N PHE A 5 -7.14 -13.46 37.34
CA PHE A 5 -6.61 -14.08 38.53
C PHE A 5 -7.67 -14.01 39.63
N TYR A 6 -7.92 -15.09 40.34
CA TYR A 6 -8.93 -15.12 41.39
C TYR A 6 -8.40 -15.74 42.69
N SER A 7 -8.97 -15.31 43.76
CA SER A 7 -8.78 -15.88 45.10
C SER A 7 -10.00 -16.74 45.46
N GLY A 8 -9.84 -17.95 45.86
CA GLY A 8 -10.77 -19.07 45.93
C GLY A 8 -12.27 -18.84 46.24
N TYR A 9 -12.71 -17.66 46.63
CA TYR A 9 -14.11 -17.31 46.96
C TYR A 9 -14.70 -16.19 46.09
N GLU A 10 -13.99 -15.74 45.08
CA GLU A 10 -14.45 -14.69 44.15
C GLU A 10 -15.34 -15.27 43.07
N THR A 11 -16.36 -14.51 42.66
CA THR A 11 -17.21 -14.90 41.52
C THR A 11 -16.50 -14.58 40.21
N LEU A 12 -16.32 -15.61 39.38
CA LEU A 12 -15.76 -15.43 38.05
C LEU A 12 -16.75 -14.72 37.12
N ASP A 13 -16.26 -13.77 36.31
CA ASP A 13 -17.04 -13.14 35.29
C ASP A 13 -17.31 -14.12 34.15
N VAL A 14 -18.55 -14.54 34.00
CA VAL A 14 -19.05 -15.44 32.96
C VAL A 14 -19.82 -14.71 31.88
N SER A 15 -19.73 -13.38 31.82
CA SER A 15 -20.43 -12.59 30.81
C SER A 15 -20.00 -12.98 29.40
N PRO A 16 -20.93 -13.16 28.45
CA PRO A 16 -20.61 -13.42 27.08
C PRO A 16 -19.89 -12.21 26.48
N SER A 17 -18.73 -12.39 25.86
CA SER A 17 -18.04 -11.36 25.11
C SER A 17 -17.98 -11.74 23.64
N GLU A 18 -18.20 -10.77 22.76
CA GLU A 18 -17.95 -10.94 21.33
C GLU A 18 -16.43 -11.11 21.11
N VAL A 19 -16.03 -12.28 20.66
CA VAL A 19 -14.61 -12.65 20.49
C VAL A 19 -14.19 -12.60 19.03
N LEU A 20 -15.14 -12.66 18.10
CA LEU A 20 -14.88 -12.73 16.67
C LEU A 20 -15.66 -11.63 15.93
N SER A 21 -14.94 -10.89 15.10
CA SER A 21 -15.50 -9.97 14.14
C SER A 21 -14.78 -10.15 12.82
N ALA A 22 -15.42 -9.80 11.71
CA ALA A 22 -14.85 -9.88 10.38
C ALA A 22 -14.82 -8.49 9.74
N ALA A 23 -13.66 -8.10 9.23
CA ALA A 23 -13.54 -6.92 8.38
C ALA A 23 -14.03 -7.26 6.97
N VAL A 24 -14.85 -6.37 6.40
CA VAL A 24 -15.43 -6.54 5.07
C VAL A 24 -14.93 -5.42 4.16
N PHE A 25 -14.40 -5.80 3.01
CA PHE A 25 -13.93 -4.88 1.98
C PHE A 25 -14.62 -5.20 0.65
N ASP A 26 -15.07 -4.16 -0.04
CA ASP A 26 -15.70 -4.30 -1.34
C ASP A 26 -14.66 -4.37 -2.46
N TYR A 27 -14.93 -5.18 -3.48
CA TYR A 27 -14.12 -5.20 -4.70
C TYR A 27 -14.22 -3.87 -5.45
N LYS A 28 -13.07 -3.39 -5.93
CA LYS A 28 -12.98 -2.22 -6.80
C LYS A 28 -12.52 -2.65 -8.18
N GLN A 29 -12.80 -1.84 -9.18
CA GLN A 29 -12.47 -2.15 -10.57
C GLN A 29 -11.57 -1.07 -11.15
N LEU A 30 -10.46 -1.51 -11.74
CA LEU A 30 -9.58 -0.67 -12.55
C LEU A 30 -9.71 -1.10 -14.00
N ALA A 31 -9.99 -0.16 -14.89
CA ALA A 31 -10.09 -0.41 -16.32
C ALA A 31 -9.36 0.67 -17.10
N GLY A 32 -8.73 0.27 -18.18
CA GLY A 32 -8.14 1.16 -19.15
C GLY A 32 -8.64 0.84 -20.56
N ASN A 33 -8.73 1.82 -21.41
CA ASN A 33 -9.14 1.65 -22.80
C ASN A 33 -8.12 2.25 -23.76
N VAL A 34 -8.01 1.63 -24.93
CA VAL A 34 -7.24 2.13 -26.07
C VAL A 34 -8.24 2.41 -27.20
N THR A 35 -8.17 3.61 -27.74
CA THR A 35 -8.99 4.00 -28.89
C THR A 35 -8.09 4.37 -30.07
N ILE A 36 -8.51 4.00 -31.27
CA ILE A 36 -7.88 4.38 -32.53
C ILE A 36 -8.96 4.99 -33.43
N SER A 37 -8.72 6.20 -33.94
CA SER A 37 -9.67 6.84 -34.85
C SER A 37 -9.54 6.31 -36.28
N GLY A 38 -10.63 6.31 -37.04
CA GLY A 38 -10.61 5.90 -38.45
C GLY A 38 -9.64 6.72 -39.30
N LEU A 39 -9.48 8.00 -39.01
CA LEU A 39 -8.50 8.86 -39.70
C LEU A 39 -7.06 8.42 -39.43
N GLU A 40 -6.75 7.99 -38.22
CA GLU A 40 -5.42 7.45 -37.88
C GLU A 40 -5.16 6.13 -38.60
N GLN A 41 -6.18 5.30 -38.75
CA GLN A 41 -6.08 4.04 -39.50
C GLN A 41 -5.78 4.32 -41.01
N VAL A 42 -6.43 5.31 -41.58
CA VAL A 42 -6.21 5.70 -43.00
C VAL A 42 -4.83 6.33 -43.19
N LYS A 43 -4.37 7.18 -42.28
CA LYS A 43 -3.03 7.76 -42.32
C LYS A 43 -1.90 6.76 -42.13
N ASN A 44 -2.15 5.71 -41.36
CA ASN A 44 -1.24 4.58 -41.16
C ASN A 44 -1.64 3.39 -42.04
N SER A 45 -2.00 3.65 -43.31
CA SER A 45 -2.36 2.60 -44.23
C SER A 45 -1.17 1.71 -44.59
N GLY A 46 -1.15 0.56 -43.99
CA GLY A 46 -0.12 -0.50 -44.12
C GLY A 46 -0.19 -1.43 -42.94
N THR A 47 -0.13 -2.72 -43.19
CA THR A 47 -0.33 -3.75 -42.15
C THR A 47 0.64 -3.61 -40.99
N GLU A 48 1.90 -3.27 -41.27
CA GLU A 48 2.95 -3.09 -40.25
C GLU A 48 2.75 -1.82 -39.41
N ALA A 49 2.35 -0.71 -40.02
CA ALA A 49 2.15 0.55 -39.32
C ALA A 49 0.99 0.50 -38.33
N ILE A 50 -0.13 -0.17 -38.68
CA ILE A 50 -1.29 -0.34 -37.79
C ILE A 50 -0.94 -1.24 -36.60
N ILE A 51 -0.24 -2.33 -36.82
CA ILE A 51 0.20 -3.25 -35.74
C ILE A 51 1.10 -2.50 -34.76
N ASN A 52 2.08 -1.73 -35.25
CA ASN A 52 3.00 -0.99 -34.40
C ASN A 52 2.28 0.09 -33.57
N LEU A 53 1.27 0.79 -34.14
CA LEU A 53 0.53 1.81 -33.42
C LEU A 53 -0.32 1.21 -32.29
N LEU A 54 -1.01 0.11 -32.58
CA LEU A 54 -1.83 -0.60 -31.60
C LEU A 54 -0.97 -1.16 -30.48
N GLU A 55 0.13 -1.83 -30.80
CA GLU A 55 1.08 -2.38 -29.85
C GLU A 55 1.68 -1.30 -28.95
N ALA A 56 2.10 -0.17 -29.54
CA ALA A 56 2.62 0.96 -28.77
C ALA A 56 1.59 1.52 -27.77
N ARG A 57 0.33 1.64 -28.17
CA ARG A 57 -0.75 2.11 -27.30
C ARG A 57 -1.09 1.10 -26.20
N ILE A 58 -1.07 -0.19 -26.48
CA ILE A 58 -1.28 -1.24 -25.48
C ILE A 58 -0.14 -1.17 -24.44
N ASN A 59 1.10 -1.08 -24.87
CA ASN A 59 2.25 -0.96 -23.96
C ASN A 59 2.17 0.29 -23.06
N VAL A 60 1.69 1.42 -23.61
CA VAL A 60 1.44 2.63 -22.80
C VAL A 60 0.31 2.41 -21.80
N LEU A 61 -0.77 1.74 -22.23
CA LEU A 61 -1.89 1.40 -21.35
C LEU A 61 -1.46 0.52 -20.19
N GLU A 62 -0.70 -0.54 -20.46
CA GLU A 62 -0.18 -1.45 -19.42
C GLU A 62 0.66 -0.69 -18.38
N LYS A 63 1.60 0.14 -18.84
CA LYS A 63 2.41 0.97 -17.94
C LYS A 63 1.55 1.96 -17.13
N SER A 64 0.52 2.52 -17.74
CA SER A 64 -0.40 3.44 -17.06
C SER A 64 -1.24 2.72 -16.01
N LEU A 65 -1.71 1.50 -16.29
CA LEU A 65 -2.43 0.67 -15.33
C LEU A 65 -1.54 0.29 -14.15
N MET A 66 -0.30 -0.14 -14.41
CA MET A 66 0.67 -0.45 -13.34
C MET A 66 0.95 0.77 -12.47
N ASN A 67 1.17 1.94 -13.08
CA ASN A 67 1.40 3.16 -12.33
C ASN A 67 0.18 3.57 -11.50
N SER A 68 -1.03 3.45 -12.06
CA SER A 68 -2.26 3.74 -11.33
C SER A 68 -2.47 2.79 -10.17
N LEU A 69 -2.17 1.51 -10.35
CA LEU A 69 -2.24 0.52 -9.27
C LEU A 69 -1.22 0.82 -8.17
N SER A 70 0.02 1.16 -8.55
CA SER A 70 1.07 1.55 -7.59
C SER A 70 0.65 2.75 -6.74
N VAL A 71 0.07 3.78 -7.35
CA VAL A 71 -0.46 4.94 -6.61
C VAL A 71 -1.63 4.55 -5.72
N SER A 72 -2.54 3.68 -6.20
CA SER A 72 -3.71 3.23 -5.44
C SER A 72 -3.33 2.43 -4.19
N ILE A 73 -2.18 1.74 -4.17
CA ILE A 73 -1.67 1.05 -2.97
C ILE A 73 -1.48 2.01 -1.80
N TYR A 74 -1.17 3.28 -2.07
CA TYR A 74 -0.98 4.31 -1.03
C TYR A 74 -2.20 5.21 -0.83
N SER A 75 -3.31 4.96 -1.52
CA SER A 75 -4.50 5.81 -1.47
C SER A 75 -5.33 5.57 -0.21
N ASP A 76 -6.19 6.54 0.10
CA ASP A 76 -7.20 6.42 1.16
C ASP A 76 -8.53 5.82 0.66
N GLY A 77 -8.64 5.52 -0.64
CA GLY A 77 -9.82 4.96 -1.26
C GLY A 77 -10.95 5.96 -1.51
N THR A 78 -10.76 7.25 -1.25
CA THR A 78 -11.79 8.28 -1.45
C THR A 78 -11.78 8.84 -2.88
N GLY A 79 -10.70 8.61 -3.63
CA GLY A 79 -10.53 9.05 -5.00
C GLY A 79 -11.62 8.52 -5.94
N SER A 80 -11.84 9.22 -7.06
CA SER A 80 -12.85 8.87 -8.06
C SER A 80 -14.26 8.65 -7.47
N SER A 81 -14.67 9.44 -6.48
CA SER A 81 -15.93 9.31 -5.75
C SER A 81 -16.06 7.96 -5.02
N GLY A 82 -14.99 7.49 -4.40
CA GLY A 82 -14.96 6.26 -3.61
C GLY A 82 -14.86 4.97 -4.43
N LYS A 83 -14.53 5.07 -5.75
CA LYS A 83 -14.34 3.91 -6.63
C LYS A 83 -12.91 3.41 -6.66
N GLU A 84 -11.98 4.16 -6.07
CA GLU A 84 -10.58 3.81 -5.99
C GLU A 84 -10.33 2.69 -4.98
N VAL A 85 -9.28 1.91 -5.20
CA VAL A 85 -8.86 0.88 -4.24
C VAL A 85 -8.37 1.56 -2.97
N GLY A 86 -8.89 1.17 -1.82
CA GLY A 86 -8.37 1.62 -0.53
C GLY A 86 -7.02 0.97 -0.24
N GLY A 87 -5.98 1.77 -0.18
CA GLY A 87 -4.62 1.33 0.05
C GLY A 87 -4.16 1.50 1.50
N LEU A 88 -2.86 1.65 1.67
CA LEU A 88 -2.23 1.75 2.99
C LEU A 88 -2.75 2.93 3.82
N GLN A 89 -3.09 4.05 3.19
CA GLN A 89 -3.62 5.21 3.92
C GLN A 89 -5.01 4.95 4.52
N LEU A 90 -5.82 4.06 3.89
CA LEU A 90 -7.07 3.60 4.48
C LEU A 90 -6.83 2.63 5.63
N LEU A 91 -5.90 1.66 5.44
CA LEU A 91 -5.63 0.61 6.42
C LEU A 91 -4.88 1.15 7.64
N VAL A 92 -3.96 2.09 7.41
CA VAL A 92 -3.12 2.73 8.42
C VAL A 92 -3.51 4.19 8.52
N ALA A 93 -4.55 4.47 9.31
CA ALA A 93 -5.11 5.81 9.45
C ALA A 93 -4.13 6.77 10.13
N ASP A 94 -4.02 7.99 9.62
CA ASP A 94 -3.14 9.03 10.17
C ASP A 94 -3.45 9.40 11.63
N ALA A 95 -4.71 9.29 12.01
CA ALA A 95 -5.14 9.56 13.40
C ALA A 95 -4.96 8.35 14.33
N GLY A 96 -4.50 7.20 13.82
CA GLY A 96 -4.46 5.94 14.57
C GLY A 96 -5.84 5.34 14.82
N THR A 97 -6.91 6.06 14.52
CA THR A 97 -8.31 5.66 14.73
C THR A 97 -9.15 5.94 13.49
N GLY A 98 -10.19 5.15 13.30
CA GLY A 98 -11.09 5.28 12.15
C GLY A 98 -11.94 4.02 11.97
N THR A 99 -12.71 3.98 10.90
CA THR A 99 -13.48 2.78 10.53
C THR A 99 -12.80 2.11 9.35
N VAL A 100 -12.28 0.91 9.57
CA VAL A 100 -11.59 0.09 8.56
C VAL A 100 -12.29 -1.25 8.46
N GLY A 101 -12.71 -1.62 7.24
CA GLY A 101 -13.46 -2.86 7.03
C GLY A 101 -14.78 -2.94 7.81
N GLY A 102 -15.43 -1.80 8.08
CA GLY A 102 -16.66 -1.74 8.89
C GLY A 102 -16.44 -1.78 10.41
N ILE A 103 -15.21 -1.96 10.87
CA ILE A 103 -14.85 -2.01 12.29
C ILE A 103 -14.33 -0.63 12.73
N ASN A 104 -14.98 -0.05 13.74
CA ASN A 104 -14.55 1.22 14.32
C ASN A 104 -13.43 0.98 15.35
N SER A 105 -12.22 1.39 15.04
CA SER A 105 -11.05 1.20 15.89
C SER A 105 -11.06 2.11 17.14
N SER A 106 -11.88 3.14 17.21
CA SER A 106 -12.08 3.91 18.44
C SER A 106 -12.83 3.12 19.51
N THR A 107 -13.72 2.21 19.10
CA THR A 107 -14.45 1.30 20.00
C THR A 107 -13.66 0.02 20.25
N PHE A 108 -13.05 -0.50 19.22
CA PHE A 108 -12.27 -1.76 19.26
C PHE A 108 -10.78 -1.44 19.18
N THR A 109 -10.17 -1.18 20.31
CA THR A 109 -8.76 -0.73 20.40
C THR A 109 -7.74 -1.72 19.86
N PHE A 110 -8.09 -3.01 19.78
CA PHE A 110 -7.22 -4.03 19.17
C PHE A 110 -7.07 -3.85 17.65
N TRP A 111 -7.96 -3.05 17.01
CA TRP A 111 -7.96 -2.73 15.59
C TRP A 111 -7.27 -1.39 15.27
N GLN A 112 -6.66 -0.76 16.27
CA GLN A 112 -5.92 0.49 16.09
C GLN A 112 -4.54 0.22 15.49
N ASN A 113 -4.16 1.04 14.51
CA ASN A 113 -2.78 1.11 14.07
C ASN A 113 -1.97 2.04 15.00
N VAL A 114 -0.68 1.78 15.08
CA VAL A 114 0.25 2.68 15.76
C VAL A 114 0.64 3.80 14.80
N GLN A 115 0.55 5.03 15.26
CA GLN A 115 1.00 6.20 14.52
C GLN A 115 1.84 7.10 15.42
N THR A 116 2.79 7.80 14.84
CA THR A 116 3.51 8.90 15.49
C THR A 116 3.79 9.99 14.48
N THR A 117 3.84 11.22 14.97
CA THR A 117 4.29 12.34 14.16
C THR A 117 5.81 12.47 14.32
N ALA A 118 6.52 12.67 13.22
CA ALA A 118 7.95 12.88 13.27
C ALA A 118 8.30 14.02 14.23
N THR A 119 9.31 13.83 15.03
CA THR A 119 9.83 14.87 15.95
C THR A 119 10.14 16.14 15.15
N SER A 120 9.64 17.29 15.60
CA SER A 120 9.69 18.56 14.86
C SER A 120 8.79 18.64 13.64
N SER A 121 7.76 17.80 13.53
CA SER A 121 6.78 17.75 12.44
C SER A 121 7.38 17.51 11.04
N ALA A 122 8.66 17.11 10.95
CA ALA A 122 9.33 16.78 9.70
C ALA A 122 10.43 15.73 9.93
N PHE A 123 10.66 14.89 8.95
CA PHE A 123 11.78 13.95 8.98
C PHE A 123 13.11 14.71 8.94
N SER A 124 14.01 14.40 9.86
CA SER A 124 15.36 14.95 9.92
C SER A 124 16.38 13.85 10.19
N VAL A 125 17.60 14.07 9.71
CA VAL A 125 18.73 13.15 9.92
C VAL A 125 18.99 12.90 11.42
N ALA A 126 18.75 13.90 12.27
CA ALA A 126 19.01 13.79 13.72
C ALA A 126 17.95 12.93 14.45
N ASN A 127 16.70 12.95 13.99
CA ASN A 127 15.58 12.39 14.76
C ASN A 127 15.00 11.11 14.16
N VAL A 128 15.21 10.86 12.86
CA VAL A 128 14.56 9.76 12.15
C VAL A 128 14.79 8.40 12.78
N GLN A 129 15.99 8.10 13.27
CA GLN A 129 16.29 6.82 13.92
C GLN A 129 15.58 6.70 15.27
N SER A 130 15.48 7.77 16.04
CA SER A 130 14.78 7.79 17.33
C SER A 130 13.27 7.59 17.12
N ASP A 131 12.70 8.25 16.10
CA ASP A 131 11.30 8.12 15.75
C ASP A 131 10.99 6.70 15.27
N MET A 132 11.86 6.11 14.43
CA MET A 132 11.75 4.73 13.96
C MET A 132 11.85 3.73 15.12
N ASN A 133 12.77 3.93 16.07
CA ASN A 133 12.88 3.08 17.27
C ASN A 133 11.59 3.09 18.08
N THR A 134 11.00 4.27 18.27
CA THR A 134 9.77 4.43 19.04
C THR A 134 8.61 3.65 18.42
N ILE A 135 8.42 3.77 17.11
CA ILE A 135 7.38 3.02 16.39
C ILE A 135 7.68 1.54 16.42
N TYR A 136 8.89 1.13 16.05
CA TYR A 136 9.26 -0.29 15.95
C TYR A 136 9.01 -1.03 17.26
N LEU A 137 9.46 -0.46 18.39
CA LEU A 137 9.26 -1.07 19.70
C LEU A 137 7.77 -1.19 20.09
N SER A 138 6.93 -0.29 19.60
CA SER A 138 5.49 -0.36 19.85
C SER A 138 4.76 -1.39 18.96
N LEU A 139 5.36 -1.78 17.83
CA LEU A 139 4.80 -2.74 16.89
C LEU A 139 5.19 -4.18 17.19
N VAL A 140 6.32 -4.41 17.84
CA VAL A 140 6.79 -5.78 18.18
C VAL A 140 5.86 -6.41 19.21
N ARG A 141 5.30 -7.57 18.89
CA ARG A 141 4.44 -8.36 19.78
C ARG A 141 4.83 -9.82 19.75
N GLY A 142 5.57 -10.25 20.75
CA GLY A 142 6.07 -11.63 20.81
C GLY A 142 7.05 -11.94 19.68
N ALA A 143 6.68 -12.85 18.80
CA ALA A 143 7.47 -13.22 17.62
C ALA A 143 7.19 -12.30 16.41
N ASP A 144 6.08 -11.57 16.43
CA ASP A 144 5.68 -10.72 15.29
C ASP A 144 6.43 -9.39 15.34
N SER A 145 7.08 -9.05 14.25
CA SER A 145 7.80 -7.79 14.05
C SER A 145 7.58 -7.27 12.63
N PRO A 146 7.73 -5.96 12.38
CA PRO A 146 7.76 -5.46 11.02
C PRO A 146 8.91 -6.08 10.23
N ASP A 147 8.68 -6.39 8.96
CA ASP A 147 9.66 -6.94 8.02
C ASP A 147 9.94 -5.99 6.86
N LEU A 148 9.04 -5.03 6.61
CA LEU A 148 9.14 -4.08 5.50
C LEU A 148 8.87 -2.65 5.98
N VAL A 149 9.74 -1.73 5.56
CA VAL A 149 9.55 -0.29 5.77
C VAL A 149 9.48 0.41 4.41
N MET A 150 8.30 0.93 4.08
CA MET A 150 8.08 1.71 2.86
C MET A 150 8.21 3.19 3.19
N ALA A 151 9.07 3.90 2.47
CA ALA A 151 9.38 5.30 2.77
C ALA A 151 9.22 6.21 1.55
N GLY A 152 8.58 7.35 1.76
CA GLY A 152 8.55 8.44 0.79
C GLY A 152 9.88 9.20 0.76
N THR A 153 10.03 10.11 -0.20
CA THR A 153 11.29 10.79 -0.50
C THR A 153 11.96 11.43 0.71
N ASN A 154 11.23 12.21 1.51
CA ASN A 154 11.80 12.95 2.64
C ASN A 154 12.20 12.01 3.77
N ALA A 155 11.38 11.01 4.06
CA ALA A 155 11.66 10.01 5.08
C ALA A 155 12.89 9.16 4.72
N TYR A 156 12.94 8.68 3.47
CA TYR A 156 14.06 7.88 2.98
C TYR A 156 15.37 8.66 2.95
N THR A 157 15.34 9.93 2.48
CA THR A 157 16.51 10.81 2.45
C THR A 157 17.05 11.09 3.84
N ALA A 158 16.17 11.36 4.82
CA ALA A 158 16.56 11.56 6.20
C ALA A 158 17.21 10.30 6.79
N PHE A 159 16.63 9.12 6.54
CA PHE A 159 17.17 7.85 6.99
C PHE A 159 18.53 7.56 6.34
N LEU A 160 18.63 7.72 5.01
CA LEU A 160 19.89 7.56 4.28
C LEU A 160 20.98 8.47 4.83
N GLY A 161 20.66 9.75 5.10
CA GLY A 161 21.57 10.71 5.69
C GLY A 161 22.03 10.31 7.09
N SER A 162 21.15 9.76 7.92
CA SER A 162 21.49 9.30 9.27
C SER A 162 22.48 8.13 9.27
N LEU A 163 22.53 7.34 8.20
CA LEU A 163 23.44 6.21 8.04
C LEU A 163 24.79 6.60 7.40
N GLN A 164 24.95 7.82 6.92
CA GLN A 164 26.22 8.24 6.27
C GLN A 164 27.42 8.18 7.21
N ALA A 165 27.20 8.40 8.51
CA ALA A 165 28.23 8.28 9.54
C ALA A 165 28.43 6.83 10.04
N ILE A 166 27.54 5.91 9.66
CA ILE A 166 27.51 4.51 10.08
C ILE A 166 27.63 3.65 8.82
N GLN A 167 28.23 2.49 8.95
CA GLN A 167 28.36 1.55 7.83
C GLN A 167 26.99 1.18 7.26
N ARG A 168 26.79 1.37 5.96
CA ARG A 168 25.56 1.00 5.27
C ARG A 168 25.52 -0.51 5.08
N ILE A 169 24.44 -1.12 5.49
CA ILE A 169 24.16 -2.54 5.26
C ILE A 169 23.13 -2.62 4.13
N THR A 170 23.45 -3.32 3.05
CA THR A 170 22.54 -3.54 1.92
C THR A 170 22.13 -5.01 1.86
N SER A 171 20.87 -5.26 1.55
CA SER A 171 20.38 -6.60 1.27
C SER A 171 20.76 -7.00 -0.16
N ASP A 172 21.45 -8.13 -0.30
CA ASP A 172 21.93 -8.65 -1.60
C ASP A 172 20.78 -9.00 -2.55
N ASP A 173 19.69 -9.52 -2.03
CA ASP A 173 18.55 -9.97 -2.86
C ASP A 173 17.77 -8.80 -3.45
N MET A 174 17.58 -7.74 -2.69
CA MET A 174 16.90 -6.52 -3.15
C MET A 174 17.79 -5.71 -4.11
N ALA A 175 19.10 -5.71 -3.91
CA ALA A 175 20.03 -5.06 -4.84
C ALA A 175 20.00 -5.71 -6.23
N ARG A 176 19.80 -7.01 -6.31
CA ARG A 176 19.65 -7.76 -7.59
C ARG A 176 18.37 -7.41 -8.34
N SER A 177 17.33 -7.00 -7.64
CA SER A 177 16.05 -6.56 -8.23
C SER A 177 16.06 -5.12 -8.74
N GLY A 178 17.19 -4.41 -8.63
CA GLY A 178 17.33 -3.02 -9.03
C GLY A 178 16.81 -2.01 -7.99
N PHE A 179 16.38 -2.48 -6.81
CA PHE A 179 16.03 -1.63 -5.68
C PHE A 179 17.22 -1.49 -4.73
N THR A 180 17.57 -0.27 -4.38
CA THR A 180 18.53 -0.02 -3.31
C THR A 180 17.77 -0.09 -1.99
N SER A 181 17.85 -1.20 -1.29
CA SER A 181 17.27 -1.33 0.06
C SER A 181 18.33 -1.12 1.13
N LEU A 182 17.91 -0.48 2.19
CA LEU A 182 18.67 -0.36 3.43
C LEU A 182 18.00 -1.22 4.48
N GLN A 183 18.75 -1.75 5.42
CA GLN A 183 18.18 -2.51 6.54
C GLN A 183 18.07 -1.66 7.80
N TYR A 184 16.97 -1.84 8.49
CA TYR A 184 16.73 -1.29 9.82
C TYR A 184 16.22 -2.40 10.74
N LEU A 185 17.06 -2.81 11.70
CA LEU A 185 16.83 -3.99 12.52
C LEU A 185 16.57 -5.23 11.66
N ASN A 186 15.36 -5.78 11.71
CA ASN A 186 14.96 -6.95 10.92
C ASN A 186 14.09 -6.59 9.70
N SER A 187 14.02 -5.32 9.34
CA SER A 187 13.13 -4.81 8.27
C SER A 187 13.95 -4.24 7.13
N ASP A 188 13.53 -4.50 5.90
CA ASP A 188 14.09 -3.84 4.72
C ASP A 188 13.45 -2.46 4.53
N VAL A 189 14.27 -1.43 4.35
CA VAL A 189 13.80 -0.06 4.10
C VAL A 189 13.88 0.23 2.61
N VAL A 190 12.72 0.39 1.99
CA VAL A 190 12.57 0.58 0.54
C VAL A 190 12.00 1.96 0.24
N PHE A 191 12.61 2.63 -0.73
CA PHE A 191 12.06 3.86 -1.29
C PHE A 191 11.00 3.55 -2.34
N ASP A 192 9.85 4.20 -2.24
CA ASP A 192 8.84 4.17 -3.29
C ASP A 192 8.38 5.59 -3.62
N SER A 193 8.45 5.94 -4.89
CA SER A 193 8.05 7.25 -5.40
C SER A 193 6.54 7.49 -5.37
N ALA A 194 5.73 6.43 -5.32
CA ALA A 194 4.28 6.51 -5.17
C ALA A 194 3.86 6.76 -3.72
N CYS A 195 4.73 6.46 -2.75
CA CYS A 195 4.50 6.79 -1.35
C CYS A 195 4.54 8.30 -1.13
N ASN A 196 3.64 8.81 -0.29
CA ASN A 196 3.65 10.22 0.07
C ASN A 196 5.02 10.64 0.64
N THR A 197 5.54 11.78 0.17
CA THR A 197 6.89 12.26 0.47
C THR A 197 7.22 12.37 1.96
N ASN A 198 6.21 12.64 2.79
CA ASN A 198 6.34 12.83 4.24
C ASN A 198 5.77 11.66 5.05
N ARG A 199 5.75 10.45 4.49
CA ARG A 199 5.26 9.26 5.18
C ARG A 199 6.27 8.13 5.15
N MET A 200 6.18 7.32 6.18
CA MET A 200 6.90 6.07 6.31
C MET A 200 5.95 5.05 6.95
N TYR A 201 5.84 3.89 6.33
CA TYR A 201 5.01 2.78 6.81
C TYR A 201 5.92 1.65 7.27
N MET A 202 5.74 1.17 8.49
CA MET A 202 6.34 -0.06 8.99
C MET A 202 5.30 -1.16 8.97
N LEU A 203 5.52 -2.17 8.16
CA LEU A 203 4.54 -3.19 7.81
C LEU A 203 5.06 -4.57 8.19
N ASN A 204 4.14 -5.45 8.54
CA ASN A 204 4.38 -6.88 8.57
C ASN A 204 3.64 -7.49 7.37
N THR A 205 4.38 -7.99 6.39
CA THR A 205 3.84 -8.46 5.12
C THR A 205 3.08 -9.77 5.24
N ASP A 206 3.24 -10.51 6.32
CA ASP A 206 2.48 -11.73 6.58
C ASP A 206 0.96 -11.47 6.69
N TYR A 207 0.58 -10.25 7.12
CA TYR A 207 -0.81 -9.86 7.33
C TYR A 207 -1.39 -8.98 6.21
N LEU A 208 -0.59 -8.62 5.21
CA LEU A 208 -1.03 -7.78 4.10
C LEU A 208 -1.19 -8.61 2.83
N ARG A 209 -2.36 -8.51 2.20
CA ARG A 209 -2.66 -9.22 0.95
C ARG A 209 -3.41 -8.32 0.00
N LEU A 210 -3.07 -8.42 -1.28
CA LEU A 210 -3.86 -7.90 -2.37
C LEU A 210 -4.71 -9.03 -2.94
N GLU A 211 -6.03 -8.96 -2.74
CA GLU A 211 -6.96 -9.95 -3.27
C GLU A 211 -7.44 -9.53 -4.66
N VAL A 212 -7.22 -10.39 -5.64
CA VAL A 212 -7.63 -10.17 -7.03
C VAL A 212 -8.59 -11.28 -7.46
N ALA A 213 -9.68 -10.89 -8.12
CA ALA A 213 -10.60 -11.87 -8.69
C ALA A 213 -9.95 -12.58 -9.89
N ALA A 214 -9.66 -13.86 -9.77
CA ALA A 214 -8.94 -14.65 -10.78
C ALA A 214 -9.57 -14.60 -12.20
N SER A 215 -10.89 -14.40 -12.29
CA SER A 215 -11.60 -14.27 -13.57
C SER A 215 -11.49 -12.87 -14.22
N ARG A 216 -10.91 -11.89 -13.54
CA ARG A 216 -10.86 -10.48 -13.96
C ARG A 216 -9.48 -9.84 -13.75
N ASP A 217 -8.44 -10.64 -13.61
CA ASP A 217 -7.07 -10.18 -13.46
C ASP A 217 -6.48 -9.83 -14.83
N PHE A 218 -6.42 -8.53 -15.13
CA PHE A 218 -5.91 -7.96 -16.39
C PHE A 218 -6.44 -8.66 -17.66
N VAL A 219 -7.73 -8.96 -17.68
CA VAL A 219 -8.37 -9.62 -18.82
C VAL A 219 -8.63 -8.60 -19.94
N PRO A 220 -8.09 -8.80 -21.15
CA PRO A 220 -8.38 -7.93 -22.28
C PRO A 220 -9.85 -8.06 -22.69
N GLY A 221 -10.49 -6.93 -22.93
CA GLY A 221 -11.84 -6.88 -23.48
C GLY A 221 -11.85 -7.05 -24.99
N GLU A 222 -13.02 -7.37 -25.54
CA GLU A 222 -13.19 -7.41 -27.00
C GLU A 222 -13.10 -6.01 -27.59
N ALA A 223 -12.50 -5.92 -28.78
CA ALA A 223 -12.50 -4.69 -29.56
C ALA A 223 -13.92 -4.35 -30.02
N LYS A 224 -14.37 -3.14 -29.73
CA LYS A 224 -15.69 -2.63 -30.12
C LYS A 224 -15.58 -1.40 -30.97
N MET A 225 -16.33 -1.35 -32.05
CA MET A 225 -16.51 -0.10 -32.80
C MET A 225 -17.37 0.88 -32.01
N SER A 226 -16.96 2.13 -31.97
CA SER A 226 -17.78 3.21 -31.39
C SER A 226 -18.87 3.59 -32.38
N VAL A 227 -20.11 3.72 -31.91
CA VAL A 227 -21.30 4.06 -32.73
C VAL A 227 -21.21 5.44 -33.40
N ASN A 228 -20.28 6.29 -32.96
CA ASN A 228 -20.09 7.65 -33.51
C ASN A 228 -18.93 7.76 -34.51
N GLN A 229 -18.39 6.65 -34.98
CA GLN A 229 -17.30 6.65 -36.00
C GLN A 229 -17.78 6.22 -37.40
N ASP A 230 -19.05 6.32 -37.63
CA ASP A 230 -19.59 6.13 -38.97
C ASP A 230 -19.38 7.40 -39.82
N ALA A 231 -18.46 7.28 -40.72
CA ALA A 231 -18.63 7.72 -42.11
C ALA A 231 -17.36 7.45 -42.87
#